data_2f60c90904b6dc0f0725ced56e6ba37e
#
_entry.id   2f60c90904b6dc0f0725ced56e6ba37e
#
_cell.length_a   1.000
_cell.length_b   1.000
_cell.length_c   1.000
_cell.angle_alpha   90.00
_cell.angle_beta   90.00
_cell.angle_gamma   90.00
#
_symmetry.space_group_name_H-M   'P 1'
#
loop_
_entity.id
_entity.type
_entity.pdbx_description
1 polymer ?
#
loop_
_entity_poly.entity_id
_entity_poly.type
_entity_poly.pdbx_seq_one_letter_code
_entity_poly.pdbx_strand_id
1 'polypeptide(L)'
;MKEIKTMTKNTFQRTALIVAFAASTLALSACQNLSSPTVRFDRQVNYGDAKGVELVTNEFGSSDLQMIAEKMTGSLLETGIFQGRPTVTISTVKNKTSEYIDTTNVMNSIQTALVKSGKVRFTRSINEMQQGVDELQRQNQSGLYKQNTTVKVGQMTAAKYQLEGELTSIVKQNNTTKDVFYKFTLKMFDVQEGTIEWQ
;
A
#
# COMPACT_ATOMS: atom_id res chain seq x y z
N MET A 1 -64.62 47.58 -40.78
CA MET A 1 -63.53 47.02 -41.62
C MET A 1 -62.17 47.03 -40.92
N LYS A 2 -62.08 47.42 -39.64
CA LYS A 2 -60.81 47.42 -38.83
C LYS A 2 -60.63 46.17 -37.97
N GLU A 3 -61.69 45.47 -37.60
CA GLU A 3 -61.59 44.28 -36.70
C GLU A 3 -61.14 42.99 -37.40
N ILE A 4 -61.43 42.81 -38.69
CA ILE A 4 -61.06 41.61 -39.44
C ILE A 4 -59.53 41.55 -39.73
N LYS A 5 -58.90 42.73 -39.83
CA LYS A 5 -57.41 42.78 -40.06
C LYS A 5 -56.58 42.47 -38.84
N THR A 6 -57.10 42.67 -37.65
CA THR A 6 -56.39 42.35 -36.40
C THR A 6 -56.47 40.86 -36.02
N MET A 7 -57.57 40.20 -36.38
CA MET A 7 -57.77 38.78 -36.12
C MET A 7 -56.86 37.86 -36.96
N THR A 8 -56.64 38.21 -38.21
CA THR A 8 -55.78 37.49 -39.14
C THR A 8 -54.28 37.59 -38.76
N LYS A 9 -53.86 38.71 -38.17
CA LYS A 9 -52.48 38.93 -37.78
C LYS A 9 -52.11 38.13 -36.53
N ASN A 10 -53.04 37.98 -35.59
CA ASN A 10 -52.81 37.21 -34.35
C ASN A 10 -52.85 35.73 -34.61
N THR A 11 -53.63 35.22 -35.57
CA THR A 11 -53.64 33.79 -35.92
C THR A 11 -52.36 33.39 -36.64
N PHE A 12 -51.87 34.28 -37.54
CA PHE A 12 -50.60 34.01 -38.24
C PHE A 12 -49.38 34.06 -37.33
N GLN A 13 -49.36 34.93 -36.31
CA GLN A 13 -48.30 34.99 -35.32
C GLN A 13 -48.28 33.75 -34.35
N ARG A 14 -49.45 33.24 -34.00
CA ARG A 14 -49.59 32.05 -33.16
C ARG A 14 -49.20 30.78 -33.88
N THR A 15 -49.50 30.62 -35.15
CA THR A 15 -49.10 29.50 -35.98
C THR A 15 -47.58 29.53 -36.28
N ALA A 16 -46.97 30.69 -36.48
CA ALA A 16 -45.55 30.84 -36.67
C ALA A 16 -44.73 30.49 -35.36
N LEU A 17 -45.29 30.85 -34.20
CA LEU A 17 -44.65 30.50 -32.89
C LEU A 17 -44.73 29.00 -32.57
N ILE A 18 -45.84 28.35 -32.95
CA ILE A 18 -46.00 26.89 -32.73
C ILE A 18 -45.07 26.09 -33.66
N VAL A 19 -44.90 26.51 -34.90
CA VAL A 19 -43.98 25.87 -35.85
C VAL A 19 -42.51 26.08 -35.44
N ALA A 20 -42.12 27.24 -34.89
CA ALA A 20 -40.79 27.50 -34.40
C ALA A 20 -40.45 26.65 -33.15
N PHE A 21 -41.44 26.39 -32.28
CA PHE A 21 -41.26 25.58 -31.11
C PHE A 21 -41.16 24.06 -31.43
N ALA A 22 -41.90 23.59 -32.44
CA ALA A 22 -41.85 22.22 -32.92
C ALA A 22 -40.51 21.90 -33.64
N ALA A 23 -39.92 22.89 -34.34
CA ALA A 23 -38.62 22.72 -34.99
C ALA A 23 -37.45 22.70 -34.01
N SER A 24 -37.53 23.36 -32.84
CA SER A 24 -36.50 23.37 -31.83
C SER A 24 -36.44 22.06 -30.99
N THR A 25 -37.55 21.34 -30.86
CA THR A 25 -37.59 20.06 -30.16
C THR A 25 -37.02 18.89 -30.98
N LEU A 26 -37.01 18.98 -32.29
CA LEU A 26 -36.39 17.95 -33.16
C LEU A 26 -34.86 18.05 -33.23
N ALA A 27 -34.29 19.21 -32.91
CA ALA A 27 -32.82 19.38 -32.90
C ALA A 27 -32.16 18.83 -31.63
N LEU A 28 -32.89 18.62 -30.52
CA LEU A 28 -32.35 18.07 -29.28
C LEU A 28 -32.30 16.53 -29.25
N SER A 29 -33.01 15.84 -30.15
CA SER A 29 -32.98 14.36 -30.19
C SER A 29 -31.84 13.78 -31.02
N ALA A 30 -31.07 14.59 -31.74
CA ALA A 30 -29.93 14.15 -32.55
C ALA A 30 -28.61 14.01 -31.76
N CYS A 31 -28.56 14.45 -30.50
CA CYS A 31 -27.33 14.35 -29.66
C CYS A 31 -27.27 13.12 -28.75
N GLN A 32 -28.21 12.18 -28.86
CA GLN A 32 -28.24 11.02 -27.96
C GLN A 32 -27.45 9.78 -28.45
N ASN A 33 -26.79 9.85 -29.60
CA ASN A 33 -26.00 8.73 -30.12
C ASN A 33 -24.50 9.07 -30.33
N LEU A 34 -23.95 10.04 -29.60
CA LEU A 34 -22.51 10.05 -29.39
C LEU A 34 -22.22 9.12 -28.21
N SER A 35 -22.10 7.83 -28.49
CA SER A 35 -21.40 6.91 -27.60
C SER A 35 -19.98 7.42 -27.52
N SER A 36 -19.70 8.23 -26.50
CA SER A 36 -18.33 8.47 -26.06
C SER A 36 -17.68 7.09 -25.91
N PRO A 37 -16.51 6.84 -26.49
CA PRO A 37 -15.76 5.64 -26.13
C PRO A 37 -15.45 5.76 -24.65
N THR A 38 -16.31 5.17 -23.81
CA THR A 38 -15.97 4.91 -22.42
C THR A 38 -14.80 3.95 -22.50
N VAL A 39 -13.59 4.48 -22.35
CA VAL A 39 -12.44 3.69 -22.00
C VAL A 39 -12.79 3.11 -20.63
N ARG A 40 -13.40 1.93 -20.65
CA ARG A 40 -13.53 1.12 -19.44
C ARG A 40 -12.12 0.71 -19.06
N PHE A 41 -11.52 1.45 -18.17
CA PHE A 41 -10.45 0.90 -17.36
C PHE A 41 -11.13 -0.11 -16.45
N ASP A 42 -11.20 -1.33 -16.94
CA ASP A 42 -11.67 -2.49 -16.17
C ASP A 42 -10.57 -2.91 -15.19
N ARG A 43 -10.14 -1.93 -14.37
CA ARG A 43 -9.38 -2.17 -13.16
C ARG A 43 -10.38 -2.25 -12.02
N GLN A 44 -11.07 -3.37 -11.98
CA GLN A 44 -11.83 -3.73 -10.80
C GLN A 44 -10.81 -4.03 -9.70
N VAL A 45 -10.59 -3.06 -8.82
CA VAL A 45 -9.82 -3.29 -7.59
C VAL A 45 -10.73 -4.05 -6.66
N ASN A 46 -10.59 -5.37 -6.62
CA ASN A 46 -11.21 -6.17 -5.58
C ASN A 46 -10.39 -5.98 -4.29
N TYR A 47 -11.00 -5.37 -3.31
CA TYR A 47 -10.47 -5.39 -1.94
C TYR A 47 -10.68 -6.79 -1.40
N GLY A 48 -9.61 -7.62 -1.41
CA GLY A 48 -9.66 -8.96 -0.83
C GLY A 48 -9.88 -8.91 0.67
N ASP A 49 -10.71 -9.78 1.18
CA ASP A 49 -10.83 -10.02 2.61
C ASP A 49 -9.51 -10.65 3.10
N ALA A 50 -8.85 -10.04 4.09
CA ALA A 50 -7.60 -10.55 4.67
C ALA A 50 -7.74 -11.95 5.30
N LYS A 51 -8.98 -12.43 5.49
CA LYS A 51 -9.32 -13.78 5.96
C LYS A 51 -10.02 -14.63 4.89
N GLY A 52 -10.22 -14.08 3.69
CA GLY A 52 -10.83 -14.79 2.57
C GLY A 52 -9.94 -15.91 2.08
N VAL A 53 -10.54 -17.04 1.71
CA VAL A 53 -9.84 -18.12 1.01
C VAL A 53 -9.65 -17.66 -0.43
N GLU A 54 -8.43 -17.29 -0.81
CA GLU A 54 -8.10 -17.00 -2.19
C GLU A 54 -8.23 -18.27 -3.05
N LEU A 55 -8.68 -18.10 -4.30
CA LEU A 55 -8.68 -19.19 -5.28
C LEU A 55 -7.26 -19.74 -5.37
N VAL A 56 -7.14 -21.06 -5.36
CA VAL A 56 -5.84 -21.75 -5.50
C VAL A 56 -5.24 -21.39 -6.86
N THR A 57 -4.31 -20.45 -6.83
CA THR A 57 -3.47 -20.07 -7.97
C THR A 57 -2.04 -20.49 -7.65
N ASN A 58 -1.21 -20.58 -8.67
CA ASN A 58 0.24 -20.79 -8.49
C ASN A 58 1.00 -19.48 -8.19
N GLU A 59 0.28 -18.39 -7.93
CA GLU A 59 0.81 -17.09 -7.55
C GLU A 59 0.76 -16.93 -6.03
N PHE A 60 1.66 -16.11 -5.52
CA PHE A 60 1.78 -15.87 -4.09
C PHE A 60 0.66 -14.92 -3.62
N GLY A 61 -0.23 -15.40 -2.74
CA GLY A 61 -1.38 -14.66 -2.26
C GLY A 61 -1.10 -13.80 -1.02
N SER A 62 -1.99 -12.85 -0.75
CA SER A 62 -1.90 -11.99 0.43
C SER A 62 -2.13 -12.73 1.74
N SER A 63 -2.99 -13.75 1.72
CA SER A 63 -3.26 -14.64 2.86
C SER A 63 -2.03 -15.49 3.24
N ASP A 64 -1.25 -15.92 2.25
CA ASP A 64 -0.02 -16.68 2.46
C ASP A 64 1.03 -15.83 3.19
N LEU A 65 1.18 -14.58 2.77
CA LEU A 65 2.07 -13.60 3.41
C LEU A 65 1.71 -13.40 4.88
N GLN A 66 0.45 -13.23 5.19
CA GLN A 66 -0.01 -13.00 6.54
C GLN A 66 0.21 -14.24 7.41
N MET A 67 -0.12 -15.43 6.92
CA MET A 67 0.07 -16.68 7.63
C MET A 67 1.57 -16.96 7.91
N ILE A 68 2.45 -16.67 6.96
CA ILE A 68 3.90 -16.76 7.13
C ILE A 68 4.35 -15.79 8.24
N ALA A 69 3.93 -14.53 8.17
CA ALA A 69 4.29 -13.52 9.16
C ALA A 69 3.86 -13.93 10.57
N GLU A 70 2.66 -14.45 10.73
CA GLU A 70 2.13 -14.92 12.02
C GLU A 70 2.92 -16.11 12.56
N LYS A 71 3.15 -17.15 11.76
CA LYS A 71 3.91 -18.34 12.17
C LYS A 71 5.35 -18.03 12.53
N MET A 72 6.02 -17.22 11.73
CA MET A 72 7.42 -16.86 12.00
C MET A 72 7.55 -15.98 13.25
N THR A 73 6.63 -15.03 13.42
CA THR A 73 6.58 -14.22 14.64
C THR A 73 6.32 -15.08 15.87
N GLY A 74 5.40 -16.04 15.81
CA GLY A 74 5.12 -16.99 16.87
C GLY A 74 6.37 -17.76 17.26
N SER A 75 7.05 -18.39 16.29
CA SER A 75 8.28 -19.13 16.51
C SER A 75 9.39 -18.26 17.12
N LEU A 76 9.57 -17.05 16.62
CA LEU A 76 10.57 -16.12 17.16
C LEU A 76 10.25 -15.69 18.61
N LEU A 77 8.98 -15.49 18.94
CA LEU A 77 8.53 -15.11 20.29
C LEU A 77 8.64 -16.24 21.32
N GLU A 78 8.66 -17.50 20.88
CA GLU A 78 8.86 -18.67 21.72
C GLU A 78 10.32 -18.85 22.12
N THR A 79 11.25 -18.23 21.39
CA THR A 79 12.67 -18.25 21.76
C THR A 79 12.93 -17.37 22.99
N GLY A 80 13.85 -17.77 23.83
CA GLY A 80 14.25 -16.99 25.01
C GLY A 80 15.08 -15.73 24.72
N ILE A 81 15.25 -15.36 23.44
CA ILE A 81 16.19 -14.29 23.00
C ILE A 81 15.76 -12.90 23.45
N PHE A 82 14.46 -12.68 23.61
CA PHE A 82 13.90 -11.36 23.93
C PHE A 82 13.87 -11.01 25.42
N GLN A 83 14.74 -11.61 26.23
CA GLN A 83 14.85 -11.23 27.63
C GLN A 83 15.33 -9.77 27.77
N GLY A 84 14.71 -9.03 28.68
CA GLY A 84 15.08 -7.63 28.93
C GLY A 84 14.58 -6.64 27.87
N ARG A 85 13.70 -7.05 26.96
CA ARG A 85 13.10 -6.20 25.92
C ARG A 85 14.16 -5.52 25.04
N PRO A 86 14.96 -6.29 24.29
CA PRO A 86 16.03 -5.75 23.48
C PRO A 86 15.54 -4.85 22.38
N THR A 87 16.45 -4.01 21.87
CA THR A 87 16.18 -3.16 20.71
C THR A 87 16.58 -3.91 19.43
N VAL A 88 15.68 -3.92 18.46
CA VAL A 88 15.81 -4.60 17.17
C VAL A 88 15.72 -3.58 16.04
N THR A 89 16.50 -3.77 15.00
CA THR A 89 16.34 -3.08 13.72
C THR A 89 15.91 -4.05 12.63
N ILE A 90 15.29 -3.55 11.59
CA ILE A 90 14.88 -4.35 10.43
C ILE A 90 15.67 -3.90 9.21
N SER A 91 16.26 -4.87 8.50
CA SER A 91 16.76 -4.64 7.15
C SER A 91 15.70 -4.89 6.10
N THR A 92 16.00 -4.47 4.87
CA THR A 92 15.17 -4.73 3.71
C THR A 92 15.07 -6.21 3.43
N VAL A 93 13.87 -6.73 3.18
CA VAL A 93 13.67 -8.11 2.71
C VAL A 93 14.05 -8.22 1.24
N LYS A 94 14.91 -9.19 0.94
CA LYS A 94 15.36 -9.46 -0.43
C LYS A 94 14.35 -10.36 -1.13
N ASN A 95 13.71 -9.86 -2.20
CA ASN A 95 12.93 -10.69 -3.09
C ASN A 95 13.84 -11.30 -4.16
N LYS A 96 14.01 -12.62 -4.13
CA LYS A 96 14.77 -13.42 -5.10
C LYS A 96 13.86 -14.31 -5.94
N THR A 97 12.57 -14.01 -5.99
CA THR A 97 11.62 -14.67 -6.87
C THR A 97 11.57 -13.96 -8.22
N SER A 98 10.95 -14.58 -9.22
CA SER A 98 10.67 -13.96 -10.52
C SER A 98 9.43 -13.05 -10.51
N GLU A 99 8.71 -13.01 -9.40
CA GLU A 99 7.46 -12.25 -9.25
C GLU A 99 7.65 -10.97 -8.45
N TYR A 100 6.84 -9.97 -8.75
CA TYR A 100 6.77 -8.79 -7.90
C TYR A 100 5.97 -9.11 -6.65
N ILE A 101 6.65 -9.20 -5.50
CA ILE A 101 6.04 -9.44 -4.20
C ILE A 101 6.44 -8.28 -3.27
N ASP A 102 5.45 -7.64 -2.68
CA ASP A 102 5.70 -6.58 -1.69
C ASP A 102 6.17 -7.18 -0.36
N THR A 103 7.45 -7.44 -0.29
CA THR A 103 8.11 -7.97 0.90
C THR A 103 8.13 -6.98 2.07
N THR A 104 7.94 -5.69 1.79
CA THR A 104 7.85 -4.65 2.83
C THR A 104 6.60 -4.85 3.68
N ASN A 105 5.49 -5.22 3.04
CA ASN A 105 4.24 -5.50 3.74
C ASN A 105 4.37 -6.69 4.72
N VAL A 106 5.08 -7.75 4.31
CA VAL A 106 5.38 -8.90 5.18
C VAL A 106 6.15 -8.45 6.42
N MET A 107 7.23 -7.70 6.22
CA MET A 107 8.06 -7.23 7.33
C MET A 107 7.31 -6.27 8.26
N ASN A 108 6.47 -5.41 7.73
CA ASN A 108 5.63 -4.53 8.53
C ASN A 108 4.64 -5.33 9.40
N SER A 109 4.10 -6.43 8.88
CA SER A 109 3.23 -7.33 9.64
C SER A 109 3.99 -8.02 10.77
N ILE A 110 5.20 -8.54 10.50
CA ILE A 110 6.09 -9.13 11.50
C ILE A 110 6.48 -8.11 12.56
N GLN A 111 6.90 -6.92 12.14
CA GLN A 111 7.26 -5.82 13.05
C GLN A 111 6.09 -5.44 13.97
N THR A 112 4.90 -5.31 13.40
CA THR A 112 3.70 -4.96 14.15
C THR A 112 3.37 -6.02 15.20
N ALA A 113 3.44 -7.30 14.84
CA ALA A 113 3.20 -8.39 15.77
C ALA A 113 4.24 -8.45 16.90
N LEU A 114 5.52 -8.27 16.56
CA LEU A 114 6.62 -8.23 17.54
C LEU A 114 6.49 -7.03 18.49
N VAL A 115 6.15 -5.84 17.99
CA VAL A 115 5.92 -4.65 18.84
C VAL A 115 4.72 -4.86 19.76
N LYS A 116 3.60 -5.39 19.22
CA LYS A 116 2.40 -5.68 20.01
C LYS A 116 2.64 -6.71 21.11
N SER A 117 3.57 -7.64 20.92
CA SER A 117 3.95 -8.61 21.97
C SER A 117 4.57 -7.94 23.21
N GLY A 118 5.07 -6.71 23.10
CA GLY A 118 5.77 -5.99 24.15
C GLY A 118 7.16 -6.54 24.49
N LYS A 119 7.60 -7.61 23.84
CA LYS A 119 8.89 -8.26 24.12
C LYS A 119 10.11 -7.57 23.49
N VAL A 120 9.89 -6.69 22.49
CA VAL A 120 10.97 -5.98 21.79
C VAL A 120 10.66 -4.48 21.63
N ARG A 121 11.69 -3.71 21.32
CA ARG A 121 11.59 -2.32 20.84
C ARG A 121 12.24 -2.25 19.49
N PHE A 122 11.63 -1.54 18.54
CA PHE A 122 12.24 -1.31 17.22
C PHE A 122 12.87 0.07 17.11
N THR A 123 14.05 0.14 16.52
CA THR A 123 14.60 1.38 15.99
C THR A 123 14.01 1.62 14.60
N ARG A 124 14.00 2.86 14.17
CA ARG A 124 13.71 3.18 12.76
C ARG A 124 14.76 2.57 11.86
N SER A 125 14.38 2.21 10.63
CA SER A 125 15.33 1.84 9.59
C SER A 125 16.27 3.01 9.25
N ILE A 126 17.41 2.73 8.65
CA ILE A 126 18.40 3.77 8.28
C ILE A 126 17.75 4.85 7.41
N ASN A 127 16.92 4.46 6.45
CA ASN A 127 16.24 5.40 5.55
C ASN A 127 15.25 6.31 6.29
N GLU A 128 14.50 5.77 7.23
CA GLU A 128 13.57 6.54 8.06
C GLU A 128 14.28 7.39 9.11
N MET A 129 15.48 6.98 9.51
CA MET A 129 16.29 7.70 10.49
C MET A 129 16.88 9.00 9.92
N GLN A 130 17.11 9.08 8.61
CA GLN A 130 17.72 10.25 7.99
C GLN A 130 16.95 11.55 8.31
N GLN A 131 15.63 11.52 8.17
CA GLN A 131 14.80 12.68 8.53
C GLN A 131 14.91 13.07 10.01
N GLY A 132 15.04 12.08 10.89
CA GLY A 132 15.24 12.32 12.32
C GLY A 132 16.62 12.90 12.63
N VAL A 133 17.66 12.49 11.91
CA VAL A 133 19.03 13.03 12.02
C VAL A 133 19.07 14.47 11.52
N ASP A 134 18.45 14.75 10.38
CA ASP A 134 18.36 16.10 9.81
C ASP A 134 17.64 17.05 10.78
N GLU A 135 16.57 16.59 11.41
CA GLU A 135 15.86 17.38 12.43
C GLU A 135 16.71 17.63 13.68
N LEU A 136 17.43 16.61 14.17
CA LEU A 136 18.36 16.78 15.29
C LEU A 136 19.46 17.80 14.98
N GLN A 137 20.02 17.74 13.77
CA GLN A 137 21.03 18.70 13.31
C GLN A 137 20.44 20.10 13.23
N ARG A 138 19.24 20.23 12.65
CA ARG A 138 18.53 21.50 12.56
C ARG A 138 18.31 22.11 13.93
N GLN A 139 17.85 21.35 14.92
CA GLN A 139 17.63 21.83 16.27
C GLN A 139 18.90 22.30 16.95
N ASN A 140 20.01 21.58 16.78
CA ASN A 140 21.25 21.85 17.50
C ASN A 140 22.18 22.86 16.80
N GLN A 141 22.05 23.04 15.48
CA GLN A 141 23.02 23.84 14.69
C GLN A 141 22.43 25.12 14.10
N SER A 142 21.11 25.24 13.97
CA SER A 142 20.50 26.40 13.31
C SER A 142 20.51 27.69 14.14
N GLY A 143 20.72 27.60 15.45
CA GLY A 143 20.60 28.75 16.36
C GLY A 143 19.17 29.26 16.60
N LEU A 144 18.15 28.61 16.01
CA LEU A 144 16.74 29.03 16.07
C LEU A 144 16.06 28.60 17.38
N TYR A 145 16.59 27.56 18.04
CA TYR A 145 15.97 26.93 19.21
C TYR A 145 16.68 27.28 20.51
N LYS A 146 15.91 27.30 21.56
CA LYS A 146 16.46 27.45 22.92
C LYS A 146 17.27 26.20 23.26
N GLN A 147 18.50 26.36 23.71
CA GLN A 147 19.46 25.26 24.02
C GLN A 147 18.89 24.27 25.06
N ASN A 148 18.08 24.74 26.02
CA ASN A 148 17.50 23.88 27.04
C ASN A 148 16.28 23.06 26.56
N THR A 149 15.80 23.29 25.32
CA THR A 149 14.68 22.56 24.73
C THR A 149 15.10 21.63 23.59
N THR A 150 16.35 21.74 23.12
CA THR A 150 16.87 20.87 22.05
C THR A 150 17.13 19.46 22.54
N VAL A 151 16.88 18.48 21.68
CA VAL A 151 17.20 17.08 21.97
C VAL A 151 18.71 16.87 21.82
N LYS A 152 19.32 16.24 22.83
CA LYS A 152 20.78 15.99 22.84
C LYS A 152 21.18 15.00 21.74
N VAL A 153 22.24 15.32 21.01
CA VAL A 153 22.88 14.40 20.05
C VAL A 153 23.57 13.27 20.81
N GLY A 154 23.63 12.08 20.19
CA GLY A 154 24.33 10.93 20.78
C GLY A 154 23.53 10.15 21.83
N GLN A 155 22.22 10.37 21.94
CA GLN A 155 21.36 9.68 22.91
C GLN A 155 20.45 8.60 22.27
N MET A 156 20.63 8.31 20.96
CA MET A 156 19.86 7.24 20.31
C MET A 156 20.31 5.88 20.81
N THR A 157 19.35 5.02 21.16
CA THR A 157 19.62 3.64 21.53
C THR A 157 19.94 2.83 20.27
N ALA A 158 21.11 2.21 20.23
CA ALA A 158 21.49 1.30 19.16
C ALA A 158 20.67 0.00 19.21
N ALA A 159 20.48 -0.62 18.05
CA ALA A 159 19.87 -1.94 17.98
C ALA A 159 20.87 -3.01 18.46
N LYS A 160 20.43 -3.91 19.34
CA LYS A 160 21.17 -5.11 19.70
C LYS A 160 21.06 -6.16 18.61
N TYR A 161 19.88 -6.34 18.05
CA TYR A 161 19.61 -7.33 17.02
C TYR A 161 19.15 -6.69 15.72
N GLN A 162 19.48 -7.38 14.62
CA GLN A 162 19.01 -7.03 13.28
C GLN A 162 18.22 -8.20 12.70
N LEU A 163 17.02 -7.89 12.20
CA LEU A 163 16.14 -8.84 11.54
C LEU A 163 16.27 -8.68 10.03
N GLU A 164 16.59 -9.76 9.32
CA GLU A 164 16.74 -9.82 7.87
C GLU A 164 15.82 -10.87 7.28
N GLY A 165 15.24 -10.57 6.11
CA GLY A 165 14.37 -11.49 5.40
C GLY A 165 14.82 -11.75 3.97
N GLU A 166 14.54 -12.95 3.48
CA GLU A 166 14.76 -13.34 2.10
C GLU A 166 13.60 -14.20 1.62
N LEU A 167 13.03 -13.85 0.46
CA LEU A 167 12.01 -14.64 -0.22
C LEU A 167 12.60 -15.23 -1.48
N THR A 168 12.53 -16.56 -1.60
CA THR A 168 13.00 -17.31 -2.76
C THR A 168 11.87 -18.16 -3.33
N SER A 169 11.95 -18.55 -4.61
CA SER A 169 11.03 -19.51 -5.23
C SER A 169 11.79 -20.60 -5.95
N ILE A 170 11.21 -21.81 -5.94
CA ILE A 170 11.62 -22.96 -6.76
C ILE A 170 10.51 -23.22 -7.74
N VAL A 171 10.80 -23.08 -9.02
CA VAL A 171 9.84 -23.31 -10.09
C VAL A 171 10.14 -24.65 -10.75
N LYS A 172 9.15 -25.55 -10.80
CA LYS A 172 9.16 -26.78 -11.57
C LYS A 172 8.11 -26.67 -12.67
N GLN A 173 8.51 -26.83 -13.90
CA GLN A 173 7.61 -26.69 -15.05
C GLN A 173 7.83 -27.83 -16.06
N ASN A 174 6.73 -28.35 -16.56
CA ASN A 174 6.68 -29.21 -17.74
C ASN A 174 5.73 -28.57 -18.77
N ASN A 175 5.39 -29.29 -19.84
CA ASN A 175 4.55 -28.76 -20.92
C ASN A 175 3.10 -28.45 -20.51
N THR A 176 2.62 -28.93 -19.38
CA THR A 176 1.22 -28.85 -18.96
C THR A 176 1.04 -28.27 -17.54
N THR A 177 2.08 -28.32 -16.72
CA THR A 177 1.97 -27.95 -15.28
C THR A 177 3.15 -27.09 -14.88
N LYS A 178 2.86 -26.05 -14.10
CA LYS A 178 3.86 -25.19 -13.45
C LYS A 178 3.59 -25.21 -11.94
N ASP A 179 4.55 -25.74 -11.17
CA ASP A 179 4.53 -25.71 -9.71
C ASP A 179 5.53 -24.70 -9.21
N VAL A 180 5.09 -23.85 -8.28
CA VAL A 180 5.94 -22.82 -7.65
C VAL A 180 5.93 -23.02 -6.15
N PHE A 181 7.11 -23.18 -5.56
CA PHE A 181 7.31 -23.27 -4.13
C PHE A 181 8.00 -21.98 -3.65
N TYR A 182 7.39 -21.30 -2.69
CA TYR A 182 7.98 -20.13 -2.06
C TYR A 182 8.60 -20.51 -0.72
N LYS A 183 9.80 -20.01 -0.48
CA LYS A 183 10.49 -20.12 0.80
C LYS A 183 10.80 -18.72 1.33
N PHE A 184 10.20 -18.36 2.44
CA PHE A 184 10.56 -17.17 3.19
C PHE A 184 11.51 -17.54 4.31
N THR A 185 12.68 -16.92 4.34
CA THR A 185 13.70 -17.12 5.37
C THR A 185 13.83 -15.81 6.15
N LEU A 186 13.71 -15.90 7.46
CA LEU A 186 13.92 -14.78 8.37
C LEU A 186 15.08 -15.14 9.28
N LYS A 187 16.02 -14.21 9.48
CA LYS A 187 17.20 -14.39 10.32
C LYS A 187 17.32 -13.25 11.31
N MET A 188 17.71 -13.57 12.51
CA MET A 188 18.06 -12.57 13.52
C MET A 188 19.52 -12.67 13.88
N PHE A 189 20.23 -11.56 13.71
CA PHE A 189 21.65 -11.42 14.02
C PHE A 189 21.87 -10.60 15.27
N ASP A 190 22.83 -10.98 16.09
CA ASP A 190 23.43 -10.07 17.07
C ASP A 190 24.35 -9.10 16.32
N VAL A 191 24.09 -7.80 16.45
CA VAL A 191 24.81 -6.75 15.71
C VAL A 191 26.25 -6.63 16.19
N GLN A 192 26.51 -6.91 17.47
CA GLN A 192 27.83 -6.79 18.06
C GLN A 192 28.69 -8.02 17.75
N GLU A 193 28.12 -9.20 17.83
CA GLU A 193 28.85 -10.45 17.69
C GLU A 193 28.88 -10.97 16.25
N GLY A 194 27.93 -10.50 15.42
CA GLY A 194 27.76 -10.95 14.04
C GLY A 194 27.23 -12.37 13.92
N THR A 195 26.68 -12.93 15.00
CA THR A 195 26.15 -14.29 15.08
C THR A 195 24.68 -14.35 14.69
N ILE A 196 24.25 -15.48 14.12
CA ILE A 196 22.83 -15.75 13.88
C ILE A 196 22.25 -16.36 15.15
N GLU A 197 21.36 -15.63 15.77
CA GLU A 197 20.72 -16.05 17.02
C GLU A 197 19.45 -16.88 16.78
N TRP A 198 18.84 -16.70 15.60
CA TRP A 198 17.64 -17.43 15.21
C TRP A 198 17.44 -17.38 13.69
N GLN A 199 16.85 -18.47 13.17
CA GLN A 199 16.46 -18.58 11.76
C GLN A 199 15.23 -19.46 11.62
#